data_4efa68e6d6c9dfd82de3018cf70b251e
#
_entry.id   4efa68e6d6c9dfd82de3018cf70b251e
#
_cell.length_a   1.000
_cell.length_b   1.000
_cell.length_c   1.000
_cell.angle_alpha   90.00
_cell.angle_beta   90.00
_cell.angle_gamma   90.00
#
_symmetry.space_group_name_H-M   'P 1'
#
loop_
_entity.id
_entity.type
_entity.pdbx_description
1 polymer ?
#
loop_
_entity_poly.entity_id
_entity_poly.type
_entity_poly.pdbx_seq_one_letter_code
_entity_poly.pdbx_strand_id
1 'polypeptide(L)'
;MSITSLPRAAGLRSDDDNPPPIHNTDDLRIKEIKELLPPGHVIREFPATEKAATTVFTARNAIHRILHGGDDRLLVVVGPCSIHDPAAAREYAGRLALAKREFESELVIVMRVYFEKPRTTVGWKGLINDPRLDGSFRINEGLRTARALLLDIAMLGLPTATEFLDMITPQYIADLISWGAIGARTTESQVHRELASGLSCPVGFKNGTDGNVRIAIDAIKAAASPHHFLSVTKAGHSAIVSTNGNEDCHIILRGGKTTNYDAASVDAAAREVAAAGLAARLMIDCSHANSRKRHENQIEVASDVAAQLARGEQRVIGLMIESHLNAGRQDLVPGVPLEHGVSITDACIGWSETTEVLQTLSRAVQRRRVAVADALG
;
A
#
# COMPACT_ATOMS: atom_id res chain seq x y z
N MET A 1 -22.01 37.40 -36.09
CA MET A 1 -22.47 36.90 -34.79
C MET A 1 -21.61 37.53 -33.72
N SER A 2 -22.18 38.38 -32.89
CA SER A 2 -21.52 39.25 -31.96
C SER A 2 -21.03 38.48 -30.74
N ILE A 3 -19.75 38.50 -30.41
CA ILE A 3 -19.16 37.94 -29.20
C ILE A 3 -19.48 38.88 -28.07
N THR A 4 -20.42 38.52 -27.21
CA THR A 4 -20.74 39.27 -25.98
C THR A 4 -19.55 39.15 -25.01
N SER A 5 -18.96 40.29 -24.69
CA SER A 5 -17.90 40.43 -23.71
C SER A 5 -18.37 39.98 -22.34
N LEU A 6 -17.64 39.05 -21.71
CA LEU A 6 -17.77 38.72 -20.30
C LEU A 6 -17.51 39.98 -19.44
N PRO A 7 -18.26 40.19 -18.37
CA PRO A 7 -18.00 41.32 -17.47
C PRO A 7 -16.62 41.20 -16.84
N ARG A 8 -15.84 42.27 -16.86
CA ARG A 8 -14.57 42.39 -16.13
C ARG A 8 -14.82 42.05 -14.66
N ALA A 9 -14.02 41.14 -14.13
CA ALA A 9 -13.95 40.85 -12.70
C ALA A 9 -13.80 42.19 -11.97
N ALA A 10 -14.70 42.45 -11.04
CA ALA A 10 -14.58 43.56 -10.10
C ALA A 10 -13.23 43.43 -9.40
N GLY A 11 -12.45 44.50 -9.37
CA GLY A 11 -11.11 44.51 -8.79
C GLY A 11 -11.15 43.94 -7.38
N LEU A 12 -10.21 43.04 -7.10
CA LEU A 12 -9.87 42.60 -5.76
C LEU A 12 -9.62 43.86 -4.94
N ARG A 13 -10.50 44.19 -3.99
CA ARG A 13 -10.23 45.18 -2.98
C ARG A 13 -9.02 44.71 -2.19
N SER A 14 -8.08 45.60 -1.90
CA SER A 14 -6.99 45.32 -0.96
C SER A 14 -7.60 44.91 0.39
N ASP A 15 -7.12 43.84 0.98
CA ASP A 15 -7.58 43.24 2.26
C ASP A 15 -7.50 44.22 3.45
N ASP A 16 -6.93 45.42 3.25
CA ASP A 16 -6.66 46.38 4.30
C ASP A 16 -7.86 47.26 4.72
N ASP A 17 -8.99 47.23 3.98
CA ASP A 17 -10.12 48.16 4.22
C ASP A 17 -11.31 47.52 4.97
N ASN A 18 -11.27 46.23 5.32
CA ASN A 18 -12.33 45.63 6.12
C ASN A 18 -11.95 45.65 7.61
N PRO A 19 -12.81 46.21 8.51
CA PRO A 19 -12.57 46.08 9.93
C PRO A 19 -12.49 44.60 10.31
N PRO A 20 -11.58 44.21 11.22
CA PRO A 20 -11.47 42.82 11.65
C PRO A 20 -12.84 42.32 12.14
N PRO A 21 -13.20 41.07 11.86
CA PRO A 21 -14.48 40.53 12.30
C PRO A 21 -14.59 40.62 13.83
N ILE A 22 -15.79 40.98 14.34
CA ILE A 22 -16.06 41.11 15.77
C ILE A 22 -15.83 39.78 16.52
N HIS A 23 -15.95 38.62 15.81
CA HIS A 23 -15.67 37.31 16.34
C HIS A 23 -14.68 36.58 15.43
N ASN A 24 -13.63 36.03 16.02
CA ASN A 24 -12.77 35.10 15.29
C ASN A 24 -13.51 33.79 15.07
N THR A 25 -13.61 33.34 13.80
CA THR A 25 -14.30 32.08 13.41
C THR A 25 -13.38 31.07 12.78
N ASP A 26 -12.09 31.40 12.58
CA ASP A 26 -11.08 30.55 11.94
C ASP A 26 -10.01 30.12 12.93
N ASP A 27 -9.41 28.96 12.69
CA ASP A 27 -8.30 28.35 13.46
C ASP A 27 -8.52 28.21 14.99
N LEU A 28 -9.75 28.29 15.48
CA LEU A 28 -10.07 28.28 16.92
C LEU A 28 -9.61 27.00 17.66
N ARG A 29 -9.37 25.89 16.96
CA ARG A 29 -8.90 24.63 17.51
C ARG A 29 -7.52 24.24 17.01
N ILE A 30 -6.89 25.06 16.19
CA ILE A 30 -5.51 24.86 15.72
C ILE A 30 -4.58 25.41 16.79
N LYS A 31 -3.75 24.55 17.37
CA LYS A 31 -2.76 24.93 18.37
C LYS A 31 -1.50 25.51 17.76
N GLU A 32 -1.06 24.94 16.64
CA GLU A 32 0.20 25.27 15.99
C GLU A 32 0.18 24.78 14.55
N ILE A 33 0.75 25.56 13.64
CA ILE A 33 1.04 25.18 12.26
C ILE A 33 2.55 25.21 12.09
N LYS A 34 3.12 24.09 11.60
CA LYS A 34 4.54 23.97 11.24
C LYS A 34 4.66 23.63 9.77
N GLU A 35 5.60 24.24 9.09
CA GLU A 35 5.87 23.95 7.69
C GLU A 35 6.49 22.57 7.49
N LEU A 36 5.99 21.84 6.47
CA LEU A 36 6.68 20.70 5.93
C LEU A 36 7.76 21.17 4.95
N LEU A 37 8.91 20.47 4.96
CA LEU A 37 9.88 20.63 3.89
C LEU A 37 9.22 20.25 2.55
N PRO A 38 9.40 21.05 1.49
CA PRO A 38 8.87 20.70 0.18
C PRO A 38 9.32 19.31 -0.29
N PRO A 39 8.46 18.53 -0.96
CA PRO A 39 8.81 17.20 -1.47
C PRO A 39 10.10 17.20 -2.30
N GLY A 40 10.27 18.20 -3.18
CA GLY A 40 11.47 18.35 -3.99
C GLY A 40 12.75 18.61 -3.20
N HIS A 41 12.67 19.13 -1.97
CA HIS A 41 13.83 19.25 -1.08
C HIS A 41 14.28 17.86 -0.60
N VAL A 42 13.37 17.08 -0.08
CA VAL A 42 13.66 15.72 0.42
C VAL A 42 14.11 14.78 -0.72
N ILE A 43 13.54 14.94 -1.92
CA ILE A 43 13.95 14.19 -3.11
C ILE A 43 15.38 14.54 -3.52
N ARG A 44 15.79 15.81 -3.46
CA ARG A 44 17.18 16.22 -3.75
C ARG A 44 18.17 15.77 -2.68
N GLU A 45 17.74 15.71 -1.42
CA GLU A 45 18.56 15.19 -0.29
C GLU A 45 18.77 13.66 -0.44
N PHE A 46 17.76 12.94 -0.89
CA PHE A 46 17.79 11.48 -1.12
C PHE A 46 17.32 11.16 -2.55
N PRO A 47 18.14 11.41 -3.58
CA PRO A 47 17.77 11.18 -4.96
C PRO A 47 17.68 9.68 -5.28
N ALA A 48 16.71 9.30 -6.10
CA ALA A 48 16.66 7.94 -6.64
C ALA A 48 17.89 7.71 -7.53
N THR A 49 18.61 6.61 -7.27
CA THR A 49 19.70 6.14 -8.13
C THR A 49 19.13 5.38 -9.32
N GLU A 50 19.92 5.22 -10.39
CA GLU A 50 19.53 4.41 -11.56
C GLU A 50 19.13 2.98 -11.14
N LYS A 51 19.90 2.38 -10.25
CA LYS A 51 19.61 1.03 -9.72
C LYS A 51 18.28 0.98 -8.96
N ALA A 52 17.98 1.97 -8.11
CA ALA A 52 16.71 2.06 -7.40
C ALA A 52 15.55 2.26 -8.37
N ALA A 53 15.68 3.17 -9.34
CA ALA A 53 14.67 3.43 -10.37
C ALA A 53 14.39 2.18 -11.21
N THR A 54 15.45 1.45 -11.63
CA THR A 54 15.33 0.17 -12.36
C THR A 54 14.61 -0.88 -11.53
N THR A 55 14.89 -0.99 -10.22
CA THR A 55 14.21 -1.92 -9.32
C THR A 55 12.70 -1.64 -9.30
N VAL A 56 12.31 -0.38 -9.11
CA VAL A 56 10.89 0.04 -9.07
C VAL A 56 10.23 -0.19 -10.43
N PHE A 57 10.84 0.27 -11.52
CA PHE A 57 10.30 0.15 -12.86
C PHE A 57 10.05 -1.32 -13.26
N THR A 58 11.06 -2.18 -13.05
CA THR A 58 10.96 -3.60 -13.38
C THR A 58 9.84 -4.28 -12.58
N ALA A 59 9.71 -3.95 -11.29
CA ALA A 59 8.67 -4.52 -10.46
C ALA A 59 7.27 -4.04 -10.86
N ARG A 60 7.08 -2.75 -11.16
CA ARG A 60 5.80 -2.22 -11.66
C ARG A 60 5.38 -2.93 -12.96
N ASN A 61 6.30 -3.09 -13.90
CA ASN A 61 6.04 -3.80 -15.16
C ASN A 61 5.69 -5.28 -14.92
N ALA A 62 6.37 -5.97 -14.00
CA ALA A 62 6.04 -7.35 -13.68
C ALA A 62 4.62 -7.47 -13.09
N ILE A 63 4.26 -6.56 -12.17
CA ILE A 63 2.93 -6.54 -11.55
C ILE A 63 1.86 -6.18 -12.58
N HIS A 64 2.10 -5.18 -13.44
CA HIS A 64 1.22 -4.86 -14.55
C HIS A 64 0.95 -6.10 -15.42
N ARG A 65 1.99 -6.83 -15.82
CA ARG A 65 1.85 -8.05 -16.62
C ARG A 65 1.06 -9.15 -15.89
N ILE A 66 1.21 -9.32 -14.59
CA ILE A 66 0.41 -10.24 -13.78
C ILE A 66 -1.07 -9.82 -13.84
N LEU A 67 -1.37 -8.54 -13.65
CA LEU A 67 -2.74 -8.01 -13.69
C LEU A 67 -3.41 -8.19 -15.05
N HIS A 68 -2.64 -8.12 -16.13
CA HIS A 68 -3.13 -8.24 -17.52
C HIS A 68 -2.91 -9.63 -18.14
N GLY A 69 -2.47 -10.62 -17.33
CA GLY A 69 -2.34 -12.02 -17.77
C GLY A 69 -1.11 -12.32 -18.65
N GLY A 70 -0.15 -11.39 -18.72
CA GLY A 70 1.10 -11.54 -19.44
C GLY A 70 2.26 -12.13 -18.62
N ASP A 71 2.04 -12.40 -17.34
CA ASP A 71 3.00 -13.03 -16.41
C ASP A 71 2.23 -13.96 -15.47
N ASP A 72 2.63 -15.20 -15.38
CA ASP A 72 1.97 -16.22 -14.57
C ASP A 72 2.52 -16.36 -13.16
N ARG A 73 3.51 -15.57 -12.79
CA ARG A 73 4.06 -15.55 -11.43
C ARG A 73 3.04 -15.04 -10.42
N LEU A 74 3.24 -15.40 -9.18
CA LEU A 74 2.40 -14.96 -8.07
C LEU A 74 3.00 -13.72 -7.39
N LEU A 75 2.23 -12.65 -7.23
CA LEU A 75 2.64 -11.47 -6.49
C LEU A 75 2.59 -11.74 -4.98
N VAL A 76 3.70 -11.58 -4.26
CA VAL A 76 3.76 -11.76 -2.80
C VAL A 76 4.22 -10.46 -2.15
N VAL A 77 3.29 -9.77 -1.48
CA VAL A 77 3.56 -8.58 -0.68
C VAL A 77 3.79 -9.02 0.77
N VAL A 78 5.03 -9.05 1.22
CA VAL A 78 5.42 -9.65 2.51
C VAL A 78 6.36 -8.74 3.30
N GLY A 79 6.15 -8.62 4.60
CA GLY A 79 6.98 -7.82 5.51
C GLY A 79 6.23 -7.32 6.74
N PRO A 80 6.87 -6.48 7.55
CA PRO A 80 6.32 -6.00 8.82
C PRO A 80 4.93 -5.37 8.69
N CYS A 81 4.09 -5.56 9.71
CA CYS A 81 2.80 -4.87 9.78
C CYS A 81 2.97 -3.36 9.65
N SER A 82 3.98 -2.81 10.33
CA SER A 82 4.43 -1.42 10.19
C SER A 82 5.94 -1.34 10.44
N ILE A 83 6.58 -0.34 9.84
CA ILE A 83 7.98 -0.02 10.08
C ILE A 83 8.07 0.95 11.26
N HIS A 84 8.68 0.54 12.35
CA HIS A 84 9.01 1.40 13.49
C HIS A 84 10.51 1.47 13.75
N ASP A 85 11.26 0.43 13.38
CA ASP A 85 12.71 0.33 13.50
C ASP A 85 13.34 0.19 12.09
N PRO A 86 14.00 1.24 11.57
CA PRO A 86 14.69 1.17 10.29
C PRO A 86 15.86 0.17 10.27
N ALA A 87 16.51 -0.15 11.41
CA ALA A 87 17.59 -1.12 11.46
C ALA A 87 17.05 -2.54 11.25
N ALA A 88 16.01 -2.92 11.99
CA ALA A 88 15.33 -4.20 11.80
C ALA A 88 14.74 -4.34 10.40
N ALA A 89 14.20 -3.24 9.83
CA ALA A 89 13.67 -3.23 8.47
C ALA A 89 14.76 -3.49 7.41
N ARG A 90 15.98 -2.93 7.56
CA ARG A 90 17.12 -3.20 6.67
C ARG A 90 17.58 -4.64 6.78
N GLU A 91 17.66 -5.19 7.99
CA GLU A 91 18.02 -6.61 8.19
C GLU A 91 16.99 -7.52 7.51
N TYR A 92 15.70 -7.27 7.73
CA TYR A 92 14.62 -8.02 7.08
C TYR A 92 14.73 -7.93 5.56
N ALA A 93 14.96 -6.72 5.02
CA ALA A 93 15.13 -6.49 3.58
C ALA A 93 16.31 -7.28 3.00
N GLY A 94 17.42 -7.35 3.71
CA GLY A 94 18.58 -8.14 3.30
C GLY A 94 18.26 -9.62 3.15
N ARG A 95 17.54 -10.20 4.11
CA ARG A 95 17.06 -11.59 4.07
C ARG A 95 16.03 -11.80 2.94
N LEU A 96 15.08 -10.90 2.80
CA LEU A 96 14.04 -11.01 1.77
C LEU A 96 14.59 -10.84 0.35
N ALA A 97 15.62 -10.02 0.15
CA ALA A 97 16.29 -9.88 -1.14
C ALA A 97 16.97 -11.17 -1.60
N LEU A 98 17.46 -12.01 -0.67
CA LEU A 98 17.98 -13.34 -0.99
C LEU A 98 16.83 -14.29 -1.38
N ALA A 99 15.78 -14.35 -0.59
CA ALA A 99 14.60 -15.16 -0.90
C ALA A 99 13.95 -14.76 -2.24
N LYS A 100 13.92 -13.44 -2.56
CA LYS A 100 13.43 -12.95 -3.85
C LYS A 100 14.20 -13.56 -5.03
N ARG A 101 15.52 -13.69 -4.92
CA ARG A 101 16.35 -14.30 -5.98
C ARG A 101 16.11 -15.80 -6.10
N GLU A 102 15.92 -16.47 -4.97
CA GLU A 102 15.66 -17.92 -4.91
C GLU A 102 14.34 -18.29 -5.61
N PHE A 103 13.29 -17.48 -5.42
CA PHE A 103 11.94 -17.77 -5.91
C PHE A 103 11.52 -16.94 -7.12
N GLU A 104 12.43 -16.26 -7.81
CA GLU A 104 12.11 -15.29 -8.89
C GLU A 104 11.40 -15.90 -10.09
N SER A 105 11.54 -17.22 -10.30
CA SER A 105 10.87 -17.93 -11.40
C SER A 105 9.37 -18.09 -11.17
N GLU A 106 8.91 -18.13 -9.93
CA GLU A 106 7.52 -18.37 -9.54
C GLU A 106 6.87 -17.16 -8.86
N LEU A 107 7.68 -16.35 -8.13
CA LEU A 107 7.16 -15.28 -7.28
C LEU A 107 7.70 -13.91 -7.68
N VAL A 108 6.82 -12.92 -7.69
CA VAL A 108 7.19 -11.49 -7.66
C VAL A 108 7.10 -11.03 -6.23
N ILE A 109 8.22 -11.03 -5.51
CA ILE A 109 8.27 -10.66 -4.09
C ILE A 109 8.48 -9.15 -3.97
N VAL A 110 7.61 -8.49 -3.19
CA VAL A 110 7.63 -7.06 -2.88
C VAL A 110 7.60 -6.89 -1.37
N MET A 111 8.58 -6.12 -0.82
CA MET A 111 8.63 -5.88 0.62
C MET A 111 7.55 -4.91 1.07
N ARG A 112 6.78 -5.29 2.06
CA ARG A 112 5.83 -4.45 2.74
C ARG A 112 6.56 -3.44 3.64
N VAL A 113 6.42 -2.14 3.37
CA VAL A 113 7.02 -1.03 4.12
C VAL A 113 5.95 0.00 4.48
N TYR A 114 5.10 -0.32 5.44
CA TYR A 114 4.01 0.54 5.87
C TYR A 114 4.53 1.52 6.92
N PHE A 115 4.65 2.79 6.54
CA PHE A 115 5.15 3.88 7.39
C PHE A 115 4.05 4.61 8.16
N GLU A 116 2.80 4.41 7.76
CA GLU A 116 1.62 5.03 8.35
C GLU A 116 0.61 3.95 8.72
N LYS A 117 -0.13 4.17 9.78
CA LYS A 117 -1.14 3.22 10.27
C LYS A 117 -2.47 3.93 10.51
N PRO A 118 -3.56 3.46 9.88
CA PRO A 118 -4.89 3.96 10.19
C PRO A 118 -5.29 3.55 11.59
N ARG A 119 -5.72 4.51 12.41
CA ARG A 119 -6.19 4.25 13.78
C ARG A 119 -7.67 4.54 13.89
N THR A 120 -8.41 3.61 14.48
CA THR A 120 -9.84 3.79 14.78
C THR A 120 -10.02 4.77 15.95
N THR A 121 -9.07 4.76 16.89
CA THR A 121 -8.97 5.68 18.03
C THR A 121 -7.59 6.34 18.03
N VAL A 122 -7.10 6.78 19.18
CA VAL A 122 -5.74 7.29 19.33
C VAL A 122 -4.70 6.17 19.34
N GLY A 123 -3.46 6.48 19.01
CA GLY A 123 -2.34 5.55 19.01
C GLY A 123 -1.20 6.03 18.10
N TRP A 124 -0.06 5.32 18.11
CA TRP A 124 1.05 5.62 17.23
C TRP A 124 0.62 5.52 15.76
N LYS A 125 0.82 6.60 15.00
CA LYS A 125 0.34 6.75 13.60
C LYS A 125 1.32 6.25 12.56
N GLY A 126 2.51 5.81 12.96
CA GLY A 126 3.55 5.33 12.05
C GLY A 126 4.84 6.14 12.09
N LEU A 127 5.86 5.63 11.41
CA LEU A 127 7.21 6.19 11.40
C LEU A 127 7.26 7.62 10.84
N ILE A 128 6.46 7.92 9.81
CA ILE A 128 6.44 9.27 9.23
C ILE A 128 5.90 10.26 10.24
N ASN A 129 4.84 9.92 10.96
CA ASN A 129 4.20 10.85 11.89
C ASN A 129 4.97 11.01 13.20
N ASP A 130 5.52 9.91 13.75
CA ASP A 130 6.22 9.91 15.04
C ASP A 130 7.42 8.95 14.99
N PRO A 131 8.54 9.36 14.34
CA PRO A 131 9.69 8.49 14.09
C PRO A 131 10.45 8.07 15.36
N ARG A 132 10.28 8.81 16.45
CA ARG A 132 10.98 8.56 17.72
C ARG A 132 10.15 7.78 18.74
N LEU A 133 8.88 7.50 18.44
CA LEU A 133 7.94 6.83 19.34
C LEU A 133 7.73 7.57 20.67
N ASP A 134 7.93 8.89 20.69
CA ASP A 134 7.93 9.72 21.90
C ASP A 134 6.80 10.79 21.90
N GLY A 135 5.93 10.77 20.88
CA GLY A 135 4.85 11.73 20.71
C GLY A 135 5.34 13.12 20.29
N SER A 136 6.58 13.27 19.84
CA SER A 136 7.15 14.56 19.39
C SER A 136 6.67 14.98 17.99
N PHE A 137 6.11 14.06 17.22
CA PHE A 137 5.59 14.26 15.87
C PHE A 137 6.55 14.99 14.92
N ARG A 138 7.82 14.55 14.90
CA ARG A 138 8.86 15.10 14.01
C ARG A 138 8.69 14.64 12.57
N ILE A 139 7.60 15.04 11.92
CA ILE A 139 7.18 14.54 10.60
C ILE A 139 8.25 14.78 9.52
N ASN A 140 8.96 15.92 9.53
CA ASN A 140 10.05 16.18 8.59
C ASN A 140 11.22 15.17 8.75
N GLU A 141 11.50 14.69 9.97
CA GLU A 141 12.46 13.62 10.25
C GLU A 141 11.92 12.28 9.75
N GLY A 142 10.65 12.00 10.02
CA GLY A 142 9.98 10.77 9.59
C GLY A 142 9.96 10.60 8.07
N LEU A 143 9.66 11.65 7.30
CA LEU A 143 9.68 11.65 5.84
C LEU A 143 11.08 11.35 5.27
N ARG A 144 12.12 11.97 5.84
CA ARG A 144 13.51 11.69 5.47
C ARG A 144 13.90 10.25 5.76
N THR A 145 13.58 9.76 6.95
CA THR A 145 13.86 8.39 7.37
C THR A 145 13.16 7.37 6.48
N ALA A 146 11.89 7.60 6.16
CA ALA A 146 11.12 6.73 5.27
C ALA A 146 11.72 6.69 3.86
N ARG A 147 12.06 7.85 3.29
CA ARG A 147 12.66 7.91 1.95
C ARG A 147 14.04 7.28 1.89
N ALA A 148 14.90 7.55 2.89
CA ALA A 148 16.23 6.93 2.99
C ALA A 148 16.14 5.40 3.07
N LEU A 149 15.23 4.87 3.89
CA LEU A 149 15.00 3.43 3.99
C LEU A 149 14.51 2.82 2.68
N LEU A 150 13.60 3.47 1.96
CA LEU A 150 13.13 3.01 0.65
C LEU A 150 14.26 2.94 -0.37
N LEU A 151 15.18 3.90 -0.37
CA LEU A 151 16.37 3.89 -1.23
C LEU A 151 17.28 2.72 -0.88
N ASP A 152 17.57 2.49 0.41
CA ASP A 152 18.42 1.38 0.86
C ASP A 152 17.84 0.05 0.40
N ILE A 153 16.52 -0.16 0.54
CA ILE A 153 15.84 -1.39 0.13
C ILE A 153 15.88 -1.55 -1.41
N ALA A 154 15.57 -0.48 -2.15
CA ALA A 154 15.60 -0.52 -3.61
C ALA A 154 17.02 -0.79 -4.15
N MET A 155 18.07 -0.32 -3.48
CA MET A 155 19.48 -0.61 -3.80
C MET A 155 19.86 -2.09 -3.60
N LEU A 156 19.13 -2.84 -2.78
CA LEU A 156 19.26 -4.31 -2.68
C LEU A 156 18.63 -5.04 -3.87
N GLY A 157 17.91 -4.32 -4.75
CA GLY A 157 17.11 -4.89 -5.83
C GLY A 157 15.76 -5.44 -5.35
N LEU A 158 15.29 -4.99 -4.18
CA LEU A 158 14.04 -5.39 -3.56
C LEU A 158 12.98 -4.29 -3.74
N PRO A 159 11.87 -4.53 -4.49
CA PRO A 159 10.80 -3.58 -4.64
C PRO A 159 9.99 -3.45 -3.35
N THR A 160 9.32 -2.31 -3.16
CA THR A 160 8.59 -1.98 -1.95
C THR A 160 7.12 -1.72 -2.20
N ALA A 161 6.29 -2.03 -1.20
CA ALA A 161 4.86 -1.79 -1.15
C ALA A 161 4.49 -0.98 0.10
N THR A 162 3.55 -0.04 -0.03
CA THR A 162 3.04 0.74 1.10
C THR A 162 1.52 0.91 1.06
N GLU A 163 0.93 1.34 2.17
CA GLU A 163 -0.45 1.82 2.21
C GLU A 163 -0.43 3.35 2.12
N PHE A 164 -1.26 3.92 1.26
CA PHE A 164 -1.40 5.36 1.14
C PHE A 164 -2.58 5.83 1.99
N LEU A 165 -2.32 6.73 2.95
CA LEU A 165 -3.32 7.23 3.89
C LEU A 165 -3.61 8.71 3.74
N ASP A 166 -2.70 9.52 3.24
CA ASP A 166 -2.92 10.94 2.97
C ASP A 166 -2.52 11.33 1.54
N MET A 167 -2.87 12.57 1.16
CA MET A 167 -2.67 13.09 -0.20
C MET A 167 -1.29 13.71 -0.42
N ILE A 168 -0.50 13.92 0.62
CA ILE A 168 0.77 14.65 0.58
C ILE A 168 1.96 13.71 0.63
N THR A 169 1.95 12.70 1.51
CA THR A 169 3.01 11.69 1.66
C THR A 169 3.46 11.06 0.33
N PRO A 170 2.55 10.74 -0.63
CA PRO A 170 2.95 10.21 -1.93
C PRO A 170 3.92 11.12 -2.70
N GLN A 171 3.84 12.43 -2.53
CA GLN A 171 4.74 13.36 -3.20
C GLN A 171 6.21 13.21 -2.77
N TYR A 172 6.45 12.62 -1.59
CA TYR A 172 7.80 12.39 -1.05
C TYR A 172 8.37 11.02 -1.40
N ILE A 173 7.53 9.99 -1.58
CA ILE A 173 7.99 8.61 -1.62
C ILE A 173 7.48 7.77 -2.81
N ALA A 174 6.44 8.22 -3.53
CA ALA A 174 5.78 7.37 -4.54
C ALA A 174 6.70 6.93 -5.69
N ASP A 175 7.75 7.70 -6.02
CA ASP A 175 8.76 7.34 -7.01
C ASP A 175 9.59 6.08 -6.64
N LEU A 176 9.60 5.70 -5.35
CA LEU A 176 10.28 4.53 -4.82
C LEU A 176 9.34 3.38 -4.44
N ILE A 177 8.03 3.53 -4.66
CA ILE A 177 7.01 2.51 -4.37
C ILE A 177 6.65 1.74 -5.63
N SER A 178 6.68 0.42 -5.55
CA SER A 178 6.36 -0.48 -6.67
C SER A 178 4.91 -0.94 -6.67
N TRP A 179 4.25 -0.97 -5.52
CA TRP A 179 2.84 -1.35 -5.35
C TRP A 179 2.23 -0.61 -4.15
N GLY A 180 0.98 -0.18 -4.28
CA GLY A 180 0.26 0.55 -3.25
C GLY A 180 -1.00 -0.16 -2.79
N ALA A 181 -1.39 0.02 -1.51
CA ALA A 181 -2.67 -0.41 -0.98
C ALA A 181 -3.55 0.78 -0.59
N ILE A 182 -4.85 0.63 -0.78
CA ILE A 182 -5.88 1.41 -0.10
C ILE A 182 -6.58 0.50 0.90
N GLY A 183 -6.52 0.86 2.17
CA GLY A 183 -7.01 0.05 3.29
C GLY A 183 -8.53 -0.04 3.35
N ALA A 184 -9.05 -1.02 4.10
CA ALA A 184 -10.49 -1.28 4.21
C ALA A 184 -11.29 -0.09 4.78
N ARG A 185 -10.65 0.79 5.59
CA ARG A 185 -11.30 1.99 6.17
C ARG A 185 -11.33 3.17 5.20
N THR A 186 -10.53 3.12 4.13
CA THR A 186 -10.34 4.23 3.18
C THR A 186 -10.80 3.88 1.76
N THR A 187 -11.15 2.63 1.48
CA THR A 187 -11.66 2.19 0.16
C THR A 187 -12.94 2.92 -0.27
N GLU A 188 -13.80 3.32 0.65
CA GLU A 188 -15.00 4.12 0.36
C GLU A 188 -14.70 5.62 0.14
N SER A 189 -13.52 6.09 0.57
CA SER A 189 -13.17 7.50 0.52
C SER A 189 -12.92 7.96 -0.92
N GLN A 190 -13.66 8.98 -1.36
CA GLN A 190 -13.46 9.62 -2.67
C GLN A 190 -12.02 10.09 -2.84
N VAL A 191 -11.45 10.74 -1.83
CA VAL A 191 -10.08 11.29 -1.86
C VAL A 191 -9.03 10.21 -2.14
N HIS A 192 -9.20 9.01 -1.55
CA HIS A 192 -8.27 7.89 -1.79
C HIS A 192 -8.44 7.26 -3.16
N ARG A 193 -9.66 7.24 -3.71
CA ARG A 193 -9.93 6.78 -5.08
C ARG A 193 -9.33 7.73 -6.11
N GLU A 194 -9.46 9.04 -5.88
CA GLU A 194 -8.84 10.11 -6.68
C GLU A 194 -7.31 10.01 -6.62
N LEU A 195 -6.73 9.83 -5.42
CA LEU A 195 -5.29 9.60 -5.26
C LEU A 195 -4.82 8.41 -6.08
N ALA A 196 -5.50 7.26 -5.96
CA ALA A 196 -5.14 6.03 -6.65
C ALA A 196 -5.15 6.20 -8.18
N SER A 197 -6.05 7.05 -8.73
CA SER A 197 -6.12 7.35 -10.16
C SER A 197 -4.86 8.02 -10.72
N GLY A 198 -4.05 8.64 -9.87
CA GLY A 198 -2.82 9.35 -10.25
C GLY A 198 -1.53 8.66 -9.82
N LEU A 199 -1.60 7.56 -9.07
CA LEU A 199 -0.41 6.81 -8.66
C LEU A 199 0.23 6.09 -9.85
N SER A 200 1.56 6.17 -9.95
CA SER A 200 2.33 5.52 -11.02
C SER A 200 2.65 4.05 -10.72
N CYS A 201 1.99 3.45 -9.74
CA CYS A 201 2.14 2.05 -9.36
C CYS A 201 0.79 1.34 -9.37
N PRO A 202 0.76 0.01 -9.53
CA PRO A 202 -0.44 -0.79 -9.29
C PRO A 202 -0.99 -0.60 -7.88
N VAL A 203 -2.33 -0.62 -7.73
CA VAL A 203 -3.01 -0.36 -6.46
C VAL A 203 -4.02 -1.45 -6.14
N GLY A 204 -3.88 -2.04 -4.95
CA GLY A 204 -4.86 -2.98 -4.40
C GLY A 204 -5.84 -2.26 -3.46
N PHE A 205 -7.15 -2.46 -3.69
CA PHE A 205 -8.22 -1.97 -2.83
C PHE A 205 -8.75 -3.09 -1.94
N LYS A 206 -8.65 -2.93 -0.61
CA LYS A 206 -9.21 -3.90 0.33
C LYS A 206 -10.73 -3.83 0.34
N ASN A 207 -11.39 -4.98 0.43
CA ASN A 207 -12.82 -5.03 0.73
C ASN A 207 -13.11 -4.38 2.09
N GLY A 208 -14.35 -3.97 2.33
CA GLY A 208 -14.78 -3.33 3.57
C GLY A 208 -14.51 -4.16 4.82
N THR A 209 -14.48 -3.50 5.97
CA THR A 209 -14.25 -4.17 7.26
C THR A 209 -15.34 -5.19 7.62
N ASP A 210 -16.52 -5.04 7.04
CA ASP A 210 -17.66 -5.97 7.14
C ASP A 210 -17.60 -7.18 6.18
N GLY A 211 -16.66 -7.14 5.21
CA GLY A 211 -16.49 -8.14 4.16
C GLY A 211 -17.04 -7.72 2.78
N ASN A 212 -17.64 -6.54 2.67
CA ASN A 212 -18.26 -6.06 1.43
C ASN A 212 -17.22 -5.86 0.32
N VAL A 213 -17.33 -6.63 -0.77
CA VAL A 213 -16.45 -6.56 -1.95
C VAL A 213 -16.87 -5.45 -2.90
N ARG A 214 -18.16 -5.10 -2.95
CA ARG A 214 -18.72 -4.10 -3.86
C ARG A 214 -18.03 -2.75 -3.77
N ILE A 215 -17.69 -2.31 -2.54
CA ILE A 215 -17.00 -1.03 -2.34
C ILE A 215 -15.61 -0.98 -3.00
N ALA A 216 -14.89 -2.13 -3.05
CA ALA A 216 -13.61 -2.23 -3.74
C ALA A 216 -13.79 -2.25 -5.26
N ILE A 217 -14.85 -2.89 -5.78
CA ILE A 217 -15.22 -2.84 -7.19
C ILE A 217 -15.50 -1.40 -7.63
N ASP A 218 -16.31 -0.67 -6.87
CA ASP A 218 -16.63 0.73 -7.16
C ASP A 218 -15.39 1.62 -7.06
N ALA A 219 -14.47 1.33 -6.12
CA ALA A 219 -13.20 2.04 -5.99
C ALA A 219 -12.28 1.84 -7.20
N ILE A 220 -12.17 0.60 -7.72
CA ILE A 220 -11.39 0.31 -8.93
C ILE A 220 -11.94 1.07 -10.13
N LYS A 221 -13.27 1.07 -10.34
CA LYS A 221 -13.92 1.82 -11.43
C LYS A 221 -13.65 3.31 -11.31
N ALA A 222 -13.77 3.86 -10.11
CA ALA A 222 -13.47 5.27 -9.87
C ALA A 222 -11.99 5.57 -10.16
N ALA A 223 -11.05 4.80 -9.61
CA ALA A 223 -9.62 5.00 -9.80
C ALA A 223 -9.16 4.82 -11.25
N ALA A 224 -9.86 4.01 -12.05
CA ALA A 224 -9.58 3.86 -13.49
C ALA A 224 -10.00 5.08 -14.33
N SER A 225 -10.75 6.01 -13.76
CA SER A 225 -11.21 7.22 -14.45
C SER A 225 -10.31 8.43 -14.16
N PRO A 226 -10.28 9.45 -15.07
CA PRO A 226 -9.62 10.72 -14.79
C PRO A 226 -10.31 11.48 -13.65
N HIS A 227 -9.51 12.17 -12.83
CA HIS A 227 -9.97 12.99 -11.71
C HIS A 227 -9.25 14.33 -11.64
N HIS A 228 -9.86 15.27 -10.90
CA HIS A 228 -9.27 16.56 -10.53
C HIS A 228 -9.43 16.75 -9.02
N PHE A 229 -8.32 16.94 -8.29
CA PHE A 229 -8.34 17.06 -6.84
C PHE A 229 -7.23 17.97 -6.30
N LEU A 230 -7.36 18.35 -5.04
CA LEU A 230 -6.41 19.22 -4.37
C LEU A 230 -5.24 18.39 -3.80
N SER A 231 -4.01 18.82 -4.08
CA SER A 231 -2.80 18.26 -3.52
C SER A 231 -1.68 19.31 -3.50
N VAL A 232 -0.42 18.89 -3.44
CA VAL A 232 0.74 19.77 -3.47
C VAL A 232 1.69 19.40 -4.61
N THR A 233 2.39 20.40 -5.15
CA THR A 233 3.47 20.21 -6.11
C THR A 233 4.73 19.67 -5.42
N LYS A 234 5.73 19.26 -6.20
CA LYS A 234 7.07 18.95 -5.67
C LYS A 234 7.75 20.16 -5.01
N ALA A 235 7.35 21.38 -5.36
CA ALA A 235 7.82 22.62 -4.72
C ALA A 235 7.08 22.93 -3.39
N GLY A 236 6.06 22.13 -3.02
CA GLY A 236 5.30 22.33 -1.76
C GLY A 236 4.12 23.28 -1.89
N HIS A 237 3.82 23.78 -3.08
CA HIS A 237 2.68 24.67 -3.29
C HIS A 237 1.38 23.88 -3.46
N SER A 238 0.29 24.39 -2.89
CA SER A 238 -1.06 23.87 -3.15
C SER A 238 -1.35 23.87 -4.64
N ALA A 239 -1.96 22.80 -5.14
CA ALA A 239 -2.18 22.61 -6.57
C ALA A 239 -3.48 21.84 -6.85
N ILE A 240 -4.03 22.07 -8.04
CA ILE A 240 -5.04 21.18 -8.64
C ILE A 240 -4.26 20.12 -9.44
N VAL A 241 -4.46 18.86 -9.08
CA VAL A 241 -3.89 17.71 -9.78
C VAL A 241 -4.95 17.12 -10.70
N SER A 242 -4.58 16.91 -11.97
CA SER A 242 -5.42 16.22 -12.96
C SER A 242 -4.77 14.87 -13.29
N THR A 243 -5.54 13.79 -13.28
CA THR A 243 -5.07 12.42 -13.52
C THR A 243 -5.68 11.84 -14.79
N ASN A 244 -5.07 10.77 -15.32
CA ASN A 244 -5.59 10.02 -16.47
C ASN A 244 -6.39 8.79 -16.07
N GLY A 245 -6.41 8.41 -14.79
CA GLY A 245 -6.87 7.12 -14.32
C GLY A 245 -5.73 6.10 -14.20
N ASN A 246 -5.94 5.06 -13.39
CA ASN A 246 -5.02 3.97 -13.13
C ASN A 246 -5.69 2.63 -13.45
N GLU A 247 -5.29 2.00 -14.55
CA GLU A 247 -5.84 0.71 -15.00
C GLU A 247 -5.30 -0.49 -14.21
N ASP A 248 -4.22 -0.30 -13.45
CA ASP A 248 -3.55 -1.34 -12.67
C ASP A 248 -4.13 -1.45 -11.23
N CYS A 249 -5.46 -1.42 -11.13
CA CYS A 249 -6.15 -1.57 -9.85
C CYS A 249 -6.76 -2.97 -9.71
N HIS A 250 -6.69 -3.54 -8.50
CA HIS A 250 -7.23 -4.86 -8.21
C HIS A 250 -7.82 -4.96 -6.79
N ILE A 251 -8.50 -6.08 -6.48
CA ILE A 251 -9.13 -6.30 -5.19
C ILE A 251 -8.19 -7.06 -4.25
N ILE A 252 -8.25 -6.70 -2.95
CA ILE A 252 -7.64 -7.45 -1.86
C ILE A 252 -8.76 -7.99 -0.95
N LEU A 253 -8.86 -9.32 -0.86
CA LEU A 253 -9.76 -10.00 0.06
C LEU A 253 -9.07 -10.12 1.43
N ARG A 254 -9.58 -9.40 2.43
CA ARG A 254 -9.00 -9.32 3.79
C ARG A 254 -9.91 -9.92 4.88
N GLY A 255 -10.99 -10.58 4.45
CA GLY A 255 -12.05 -11.03 5.36
C GLY A 255 -12.97 -9.89 5.83
N GLY A 256 -13.89 -10.22 6.68
CA GLY A 256 -14.85 -9.30 7.27
C GLY A 256 -15.43 -9.90 8.56
N LYS A 257 -16.73 -10.09 8.62
CA LYS A 257 -17.38 -10.87 9.70
C LYS A 257 -16.94 -12.33 9.68
N THR A 258 -16.65 -12.85 8.49
CA THR A 258 -16.09 -14.18 8.23
C THR A 258 -14.82 -14.05 7.40
N THR A 259 -14.08 -15.13 7.30
CA THR A 259 -12.96 -15.25 6.34
C THR A 259 -13.47 -15.25 4.90
N ASN A 260 -12.64 -14.88 3.92
CA ASN A 260 -13.00 -14.87 2.49
C ASN A 260 -11.85 -15.29 1.55
N TYR A 261 -11.01 -16.20 2.01
CA TYR A 261 -9.86 -16.73 1.25
C TYR A 261 -10.11 -18.11 0.63
N ASP A 262 -11.11 -18.85 1.12
CA ASP A 262 -11.43 -20.17 0.61
C ASP A 262 -11.96 -20.14 -0.82
N ALA A 263 -11.91 -21.30 -1.52
CA ALA A 263 -12.26 -21.39 -2.93
C ALA A 263 -13.69 -20.90 -3.26
N ALA A 264 -14.66 -21.14 -2.37
CA ALA A 264 -16.03 -20.68 -2.58
C ALA A 264 -16.15 -19.15 -2.46
N SER A 265 -15.45 -18.56 -1.50
CA SER A 265 -15.37 -17.10 -1.32
C SER A 265 -14.64 -16.41 -2.48
N VAL A 266 -13.53 -17.01 -2.95
CA VAL A 266 -12.79 -16.53 -4.13
C VAL A 266 -13.68 -16.57 -5.37
N ASP A 267 -14.43 -17.67 -5.58
CA ASP A 267 -15.34 -17.82 -6.70
C ASP A 267 -16.52 -16.82 -6.63
N ALA A 268 -17.08 -16.59 -5.45
CA ALA A 268 -18.14 -15.59 -5.25
C ALA A 268 -17.64 -14.17 -5.57
N ALA A 269 -16.48 -13.78 -5.03
CA ALA A 269 -15.87 -12.48 -5.31
C ALA A 269 -15.55 -12.31 -6.80
N ALA A 270 -14.99 -13.35 -7.44
CA ALA A 270 -14.67 -13.32 -8.86
C ALA A 270 -15.91 -13.13 -9.74
N ARG A 271 -17.05 -13.80 -9.42
CA ARG A 271 -18.32 -13.59 -10.10
C ARG A 271 -18.84 -12.16 -9.94
N GLU A 272 -18.74 -11.58 -8.75
CA GLU A 272 -19.17 -10.20 -8.49
C GLU A 272 -18.33 -9.20 -9.29
N VAL A 273 -17.03 -9.40 -9.37
CA VAL A 273 -16.09 -8.60 -10.18
C VAL A 273 -16.41 -8.71 -11.66
N ALA A 274 -16.62 -9.92 -12.17
CA ALA A 274 -16.97 -10.18 -13.57
C ALA A 274 -18.33 -9.57 -13.93
N ALA A 275 -19.33 -9.67 -13.06
CA ALA A 275 -20.66 -9.05 -13.25
C ALA A 275 -20.55 -7.51 -13.32
N ALA A 276 -19.52 -6.92 -12.73
CA ALA A 276 -19.25 -5.48 -12.83
C ALA A 276 -18.44 -5.09 -14.10
N GLY A 277 -18.12 -6.06 -14.98
CA GLY A 277 -17.35 -5.85 -16.21
C GLY A 277 -15.86 -5.71 -16.02
N LEU A 278 -15.31 -6.20 -14.88
CA LEU A 278 -13.89 -6.15 -14.56
C LEU A 278 -13.25 -7.54 -14.65
N ALA A 279 -11.95 -7.60 -14.93
CA ALA A 279 -11.19 -8.84 -14.82
C ALA A 279 -11.04 -9.24 -13.35
N ALA A 280 -11.35 -10.50 -13.02
CA ALA A 280 -11.19 -11.03 -11.68
C ALA A 280 -9.70 -11.19 -11.35
N ARG A 281 -9.12 -10.21 -10.69
CA ARG A 281 -7.74 -10.17 -10.20
C ARG A 281 -7.78 -9.95 -8.69
N LEU A 282 -7.61 -11.02 -7.95
CA LEU A 282 -7.80 -11.07 -6.50
C LEU A 282 -6.48 -11.31 -5.80
N MET A 283 -6.16 -10.48 -4.80
CA MET A 283 -5.10 -10.74 -3.84
C MET A 283 -5.71 -11.20 -2.53
N ILE A 284 -5.12 -12.17 -1.85
CA ILE A 284 -5.55 -12.62 -0.53
C ILE A 284 -4.66 -12.01 0.53
N ASP A 285 -5.24 -11.21 1.41
CA ASP A 285 -4.58 -10.76 2.64
C ASP A 285 -4.69 -11.88 3.69
N CYS A 286 -3.58 -12.54 3.98
CA CYS A 286 -3.51 -13.66 4.91
C CYS A 286 -3.70 -13.22 6.37
N SER A 287 -3.52 -11.94 6.68
CA SER A 287 -3.68 -11.37 8.02
C SER A 287 -5.14 -10.93 8.31
N HIS A 288 -5.32 -10.02 9.23
CA HIS A 288 -6.59 -9.35 9.57
C HIS A 288 -7.73 -10.33 9.91
N ALA A 289 -8.88 -10.24 9.24
CA ALA A 289 -10.01 -11.12 9.53
C ALA A 289 -9.82 -12.52 8.95
N ASN A 290 -9.04 -12.70 7.89
CA ASN A 290 -8.72 -13.99 7.33
C ASN A 290 -7.91 -14.87 8.30
N SER A 291 -6.99 -14.30 9.06
CA SER A 291 -6.28 -14.99 10.15
C SER A 291 -7.04 -15.00 11.48
N ARG A 292 -8.26 -14.45 11.52
CA ARG A 292 -9.01 -14.25 12.79
C ARG A 292 -8.18 -13.48 13.84
N LYS A 293 -7.32 -12.56 13.37
CA LYS A 293 -6.38 -11.76 14.17
C LYS A 293 -5.33 -12.57 14.96
N ARG A 294 -5.07 -13.80 14.55
CA ARG A 294 -3.99 -14.63 15.06
C ARG A 294 -2.95 -14.79 13.97
N HIS A 295 -1.74 -14.31 14.21
CA HIS A 295 -0.70 -14.27 13.17
C HIS A 295 -0.30 -15.66 12.67
N GLU A 296 -0.34 -16.68 13.52
CA GLU A 296 -0.03 -18.06 13.18
C GLU A 296 -0.99 -18.61 12.11
N ASN A 297 -2.24 -18.17 12.12
CA ASN A 297 -3.25 -18.59 11.13
C ASN A 297 -2.95 -18.08 9.71
N GLN A 298 -2.04 -17.11 9.53
CA GLN A 298 -1.61 -16.70 8.19
C GLN A 298 -1.00 -17.87 7.40
N ILE A 299 -0.34 -18.82 8.09
CA ILE A 299 0.25 -20.02 7.49
C ILE A 299 -0.84 -20.92 6.94
N GLU A 300 -1.93 -21.10 7.70
CA GLU A 300 -3.11 -21.88 7.27
C GLU A 300 -3.77 -21.25 6.04
N VAL A 301 -3.99 -19.93 6.07
CA VAL A 301 -4.54 -19.18 4.93
C VAL A 301 -3.66 -19.34 3.69
N ALA A 302 -2.35 -19.13 3.83
CA ALA A 302 -1.41 -19.26 2.71
C ALA A 302 -1.37 -20.70 2.16
N SER A 303 -1.50 -21.72 3.02
CA SER A 303 -1.53 -23.13 2.63
C SER A 303 -2.79 -23.50 1.86
N ASP A 304 -3.95 -22.98 2.29
CA ASP A 304 -5.22 -23.16 1.55
C ASP A 304 -5.15 -22.53 0.16
N VAL A 305 -4.70 -21.26 0.08
CA VAL A 305 -4.52 -20.57 -1.20
C VAL A 305 -3.50 -21.30 -2.09
N ALA A 306 -2.39 -21.81 -1.54
CA ALA A 306 -1.43 -22.63 -2.27
C ALA A 306 -2.08 -23.89 -2.86
N ALA A 307 -2.98 -24.54 -2.11
CA ALA A 307 -3.72 -25.70 -2.60
C ALA A 307 -4.70 -25.32 -3.73
N GLN A 308 -5.33 -24.14 -3.67
CA GLN A 308 -6.18 -23.63 -4.77
C GLN A 308 -5.35 -23.37 -6.04
N LEU A 309 -4.21 -22.69 -5.90
CA LEU A 309 -3.28 -22.43 -7.00
C LEU A 309 -2.81 -23.73 -7.64
N ALA A 310 -2.39 -24.73 -6.84
CA ALA A 310 -1.92 -26.01 -7.33
C ALA A 310 -2.99 -26.79 -8.14
N ARG A 311 -4.28 -26.50 -7.93
CA ARG A 311 -5.40 -27.05 -8.71
C ARG A 311 -5.77 -26.22 -9.95
N GLY A 312 -5.01 -25.18 -10.28
CA GLY A 312 -5.21 -24.40 -11.48
C GLY A 312 -5.92 -23.06 -11.28
N GLU A 313 -6.13 -22.57 -10.04
CA GLU A 313 -6.73 -21.25 -9.79
C GLU A 313 -5.84 -20.13 -10.34
N GLN A 314 -6.35 -19.31 -11.26
CA GLN A 314 -5.62 -18.22 -11.93
C GLN A 314 -6.13 -16.83 -11.54
N ARG A 315 -7.29 -16.72 -10.91
CA ARG A 315 -7.90 -15.44 -10.52
C ARG A 315 -7.22 -14.86 -9.27
N VAL A 316 -6.61 -15.72 -8.45
CA VAL A 316 -5.77 -15.31 -7.34
C VAL A 316 -4.38 -14.96 -7.89
N ILE A 317 -4.10 -13.65 -7.94
CA ILE A 317 -2.87 -13.10 -8.51
C ILE A 317 -1.78 -12.88 -7.47
N GLY A 318 -2.11 -12.91 -6.19
CA GLY A 318 -1.13 -12.65 -5.13
C GLY A 318 -1.64 -12.84 -3.72
N LEU A 319 -0.69 -12.78 -2.79
CA LEU A 319 -0.93 -12.81 -1.35
C LEU A 319 -0.27 -11.61 -0.66
N MET A 320 -0.87 -11.20 0.47
CA MET A 320 -0.28 -10.24 1.39
C MET A 320 -0.06 -10.92 2.75
N ILE A 321 1.14 -10.79 3.32
CA ILE A 321 1.56 -11.50 4.53
C ILE A 321 2.24 -10.52 5.48
N GLU A 322 1.81 -10.50 6.74
CA GLU A 322 2.46 -9.74 7.81
C GLU A 322 3.52 -10.60 8.48
N SER A 323 4.78 -10.26 8.25
CA SER A 323 5.98 -11.00 8.64
C SER A 323 7.04 -10.06 9.20
N HIS A 324 7.82 -10.52 10.19
CA HIS A 324 8.99 -9.81 10.69
C HIS A 324 10.14 -10.77 10.97
N LEU A 325 11.27 -10.28 11.50
CA LEU A 325 12.42 -11.12 11.90
C LEU A 325 12.01 -12.13 12.96
N ASN A 326 11.26 -11.70 13.97
CA ASN A 326 10.72 -12.50 15.05
C ASN A 326 9.18 -12.46 15.05
N ALA A 327 8.57 -13.58 15.43
CA ALA A 327 7.11 -13.72 15.47
C ALA A 327 6.48 -12.92 16.61
N GLY A 328 5.19 -12.57 16.46
CA GLY A 328 4.39 -11.96 17.50
C GLY A 328 4.34 -10.45 17.43
N ARG A 329 4.02 -9.84 18.57
CA ARG A 329 3.95 -8.39 18.79
C ARG A 329 4.38 -8.03 20.20
N GLN A 330 4.79 -6.79 20.38
CA GLN A 330 5.09 -6.18 21.67
C GLN A 330 4.34 -4.86 21.83
N ASP A 331 4.15 -4.45 23.08
CA ASP A 331 3.57 -3.15 23.40
C ASP A 331 4.67 -2.08 23.55
N LEU A 332 4.37 -0.86 23.12
CA LEU A 332 5.23 0.29 23.38
C LEU A 332 5.01 0.77 24.83
N VAL A 333 5.93 0.41 25.70
CA VAL A 333 5.90 0.81 27.11
C VAL A 333 7.01 1.83 27.38
N PRO A 334 6.71 3.04 27.88
CA PRO A 334 7.72 4.05 28.18
C PRO A 334 8.84 3.52 29.08
N GLY A 335 10.10 3.73 28.66
CA GLY A 335 11.27 3.31 29.43
C GLY A 335 11.67 1.82 29.29
N VAL A 336 10.89 1.03 28.56
CA VAL A 336 11.23 -0.37 28.27
C VAL A 336 11.81 -0.45 26.84
N PRO A 337 13.03 -0.96 26.65
CA PRO A 337 13.60 -1.18 25.33
C PRO A 337 12.73 -2.15 24.51
N LEU A 338 12.54 -1.84 23.24
CA LEU A 338 11.84 -2.72 22.31
C LEU A 338 12.72 -3.92 21.93
N GLU A 339 12.10 -5.08 21.79
CA GLU A 339 12.72 -6.27 21.23
C GLU A 339 12.94 -6.09 19.73
N HIS A 340 14.18 -6.34 19.29
CA HIS A 340 14.55 -6.18 17.89
C HIS A 340 13.76 -7.14 16.98
N GLY A 341 13.20 -6.60 15.90
CA GLY A 341 12.50 -7.41 14.91
C GLY A 341 11.14 -7.96 15.33
N VAL A 342 10.54 -7.44 16.40
CA VAL A 342 9.17 -7.75 16.84
C VAL A 342 8.25 -6.57 16.57
N SER A 343 7.07 -6.81 16.00
CA SER A 343 6.09 -5.78 15.65
C SER A 343 5.55 -5.03 16.87
N ILE A 344 5.32 -3.72 16.75
CA ILE A 344 4.61 -2.89 17.74
C ILE A 344 3.15 -2.59 17.35
N THR A 345 2.68 -3.16 16.25
CA THR A 345 1.29 -3.04 15.77
C THR A 345 0.62 -4.41 15.72
N ASP A 346 0.19 -4.92 14.58
CA ASP A 346 -0.39 -6.26 14.55
C ASP A 346 0.72 -7.32 14.59
N ALA A 347 0.43 -8.47 15.21
CA ALA A 347 1.39 -9.56 15.32
C ALA A 347 1.72 -10.15 13.94
N CYS A 348 2.99 -10.44 13.73
CA CYS A 348 3.55 -10.98 12.48
C CYS A 348 4.00 -12.43 12.66
N ILE A 349 4.07 -13.21 11.57
CA ILE A 349 4.84 -14.46 11.55
C ILE A 349 6.35 -14.14 11.55
N GLY A 350 7.17 -15.06 12.03
CA GLY A 350 8.62 -14.89 12.05
C GLY A 350 9.28 -15.23 10.72
N TRP A 351 10.61 -15.07 10.66
CA TRP A 351 11.36 -15.31 9.42
C TRP A 351 11.35 -16.77 8.97
N SER A 352 11.41 -17.72 9.91
CA SER A 352 11.38 -19.17 9.60
C SER A 352 10.08 -19.52 8.88
N GLU A 353 8.93 -19.18 9.48
CA GLU A 353 7.62 -19.43 8.90
C GLU A 353 7.44 -18.72 7.56
N THR A 354 8.01 -17.52 7.43
CA THR A 354 7.96 -16.76 6.17
C THR A 354 8.63 -17.53 5.03
N THR A 355 9.82 -18.08 5.29
CA THR A 355 10.56 -18.86 4.29
C THR A 355 9.79 -20.10 3.87
N GLU A 356 9.18 -20.81 4.82
CA GLU A 356 8.35 -22.00 4.55
C GLU A 356 7.12 -21.66 3.71
N VAL A 357 6.46 -20.54 4.00
CA VAL A 357 5.31 -20.05 3.21
C VAL A 357 5.74 -19.69 1.79
N LEU A 358 6.84 -18.96 1.61
CA LEU A 358 7.35 -18.62 0.26
C LEU A 358 7.67 -19.88 -0.55
N GLN A 359 8.31 -20.89 0.06
CA GLN A 359 8.60 -22.15 -0.59
C GLN A 359 7.32 -22.92 -0.98
N THR A 360 6.30 -22.92 -0.11
CA THR A 360 5.00 -23.53 -0.37
C THR A 360 4.30 -22.85 -1.55
N LEU A 361 4.31 -21.52 -1.61
CA LEU A 361 3.72 -20.77 -2.70
C LEU A 361 4.47 -20.98 -4.02
N SER A 362 5.81 -21.02 -4.01
CA SER A 362 6.61 -21.31 -5.21
C SER A 362 6.23 -22.68 -5.80
N ARG A 363 6.20 -23.72 -4.96
CA ARG A 363 5.76 -25.06 -5.40
C ARG A 363 4.33 -25.09 -5.93
N ALA A 364 3.43 -24.29 -5.35
CA ALA A 364 2.05 -24.18 -5.82
C ALA A 364 1.96 -23.58 -7.22
N VAL A 365 2.77 -22.54 -7.51
CA VAL A 365 2.84 -21.95 -8.86
C VAL A 365 3.38 -22.95 -9.88
N GLN A 366 4.42 -23.72 -9.54
CA GLN A 366 4.93 -24.81 -10.41
C GLN A 366 3.84 -25.83 -10.75
N ARG A 367 3.08 -26.27 -9.73
CA ARG A 367 1.95 -27.22 -9.93
C ARG A 367 0.82 -26.59 -10.75
N ARG A 368 0.52 -25.29 -10.53
CA ARG A 368 -0.48 -24.57 -11.33
C ARG A 368 -0.14 -24.59 -12.81
N ARG A 369 1.13 -24.37 -13.17
CA ARG A 369 1.61 -24.42 -14.57
C ARG A 369 1.33 -25.78 -15.21
N VAL A 370 1.58 -26.87 -14.48
CA VAL A 370 1.27 -28.24 -14.96
C VAL A 370 -0.24 -28.41 -15.12
N ALA A 371 -1.04 -28.11 -14.08
CA ALA A 371 -2.49 -28.27 -14.11
C ALA A 371 -3.16 -27.47 -15.24
N VAL A 372 -2.67 -26.27 -15.54
CA VAL A 372 -3.18 -25.43 -16.64
C VAL A 372 -2.77 -26.01 -18.00
N ALA A 373 -1.54 -26.53 -18.14
CA ALA A 373 -1.10 -27.18 -19.38
C ALA A 373 -1.91 -28.45 -19.68
N ASP A 374 -2.17 -29.30 -18.66
CA ASP A 374 -2.98 -30.52 -18.78
C ASP A 374 -4.45 -30.24 -19.16
N ALA A 375 -4.99 -29.07 -18.77
CA ALA A 375 -6.35 -28.68 -19.11
C ALA A 375 -6.51 -28.12 -20.54
N LEU A 376 -5.41 -27.78 -21.20
CA LEU A 376 -5.37 -27.21 -22.57
C LEU A 376 -5.01 -28.27 -23.62
N GLY A 377 -4.44 -29.41 -23.24
CA GLY A 377 -4.05 -30.54 -24.11
C GLY A 377 -5.09 -31.60 -24.13
#